data_ca40a3a1f69f4b2628b3d5522086cfc8
#
_entry.id   ca40a3a1f69f4b2628b3d5522086cfc8
#
_cell.length_a   1.000
_cell.length_b   1.000
_cell.length_c   1.000
_cell.angle_alpha   90.00
_cell.angle_beta   90.00
_cell.angle_gamma   90.00
#
_symmetry.space_group_name_H-M   'P 1'
#
loop_
_entity.id
_entity.type
_entity.pdbx_description
1 polymer ?
#
loop_
_entity_poly.entity_id
_entity_poly.type
_entity_poly.pdbx_seq_one_letter_code
_entity_poly.pdbx_strand_id
1 'polypeptide(L)'
;MAILEVKHIQKSFGGTDVLKDISFSLEKGQVLSIIGSSGSGKTTLLRCLNFLETAQSGQIFVNGKELFNGEAHRHTSEEEIRKNRLHFGLVFQSFHLFPQYTVLENVMLAPRLLKKAPAAQLEQTARKLIDQVGLTSRIGNYPCQLSGGQQQRVAIARALAMEPDILCFDEPTSALDPELTGEVLRVIRGLKSAERTIIIVTHEMEFAKSVSDRVIFMADGVIEEEGTPQQVFGNPQSPKTRQFLSSSLEKF
;
A
#
# COMPACT_ATOMS: atom_id res chain seq x y z
N MET A 1 -8.37 -17.09 8.22
CA MET A 1 -8.93 -17.15 6.85
C MET A 1 -8.35 -15.99 6.07
N ALA A 2 -7.73 -16.25 4.93
CA ALA A 2 -7.05 -15.20 4.19
C ALA A 2 -8.03 -14.11 3.74
N ILE A 3 -7.66 -12.85 3.98
CA ILE A 3 -8.41 -11.69 3.48
C ILE A 3 -8.04 -11.40 2.03
N LEU A 4 -6.78 -11.68 1.65
CA LEU A 4 -6.26 -11.55 0.30
C LEU A 4 -5.61 -12.86 -0.14
N GLU A 5 -5.97 -13.36 -1.33
CA GLU A 5 -5.24 -14.42 -2.01
C GLU A 5 -4.86 -13.94 -3.41
N VAL A 6 -3.61 -14.09 -3.75
CA VAL A 6 -3.01 -13.73 -5.03
C VAL A 6 -2.43 -14.99 -5.63
N LYS A 7 -2.85 -15.37 -6.84
CA LYS A 7 -2.46 -16.63 -7.48
C LYS A 7 -1.96 -16.36 -8.90
N HIS A 8 -0.71 -16.74 -9.15
CA HIS A 8 -0.07 -16.78 -10.48
C HIS A 8 -0.16 -15.45 -11.26
N ILE A 9 -0.06 -14.30 -10.57
CA ILE A 9 -0.13 -12.99 -11.21
C ILE A 9 1.09 -12.78 -12.11
N GLN A 10 0.81 -12.46 -13.37
CA GLN A 10 1.82 -12.12 -14.39
C GLN A 10 1.52 -10.76 -15.00
N LYS A 11 2.59 -10.01 -15.32
CA LYS A 11 2.49 -8.72 -15.99
C LYS A 11 3.73 -8.43 -16.82
N SER A 12 3.51 -8.08 -18.10
CA SER A 12 4.58 -7.64 -19.02
C SER A 12 4.27 -6.25 -19.57
N PHE A 13 5.29 -5.51 -19.93
CA PHE A 13 5.20 -4.25 -20.65
C PHE A 13 6.15 -4.30 -21.85
N GLY A 14 5.64 -4.05 -23.06
CA GLY A 14 6.46 -4.01 -24.27
C GLY A 14 7.32 -5.26 -24.50
N GLY A 15 6.82 -6.44 -24.11
CA GLY A 15 7.54 -7.72 -24.24
C GLY A 15 8.52 -8.02 -23.09
N THR A 16 8.64 -7.15 -22.09
CA THR A 16 9.45 -7.40 -20.89
C THR A 16 8.56 -7.89 -19.75
N ASP A 17 8.85 -9.10 -19.23
CA ASP A 17 8.15 -9.68 -18.09
C ASP A 17 8.59 -9.01 -16.79
N VAL A 18 7.69 -8.24 -16.18
CA VAL A 18 7.91 -7.53 -14.92
C VAL A 18 7.43 -8.34 -13.72
N LEU A 19 6.30 -9.03 -13.85
CA LEU A 19 5.83 -10.03 -12.90
C LEU A 19 5.68 -11.36 -13.64
N LYS A 20 6.35 -12.41 -13.15
CA LYS A 20 6.44 -13.68 -13.87
C LYS A 20 5.50 -14.74 -13.32
N ASP A 21 5.40 -14.86 -12.02
CA ASP A 21 4.50 -15.79 -11.31
C ASP A 21 4.46 -15.39 -9.83
N ILE A 22 3.55 -14.50 -9.48
CA ILE A 22 3.44 -14.01 -8.10
C ILE A 22 2.25 -14.66 -7.43
N SER A 23 2.51 -15.42 -6.36
CA SER A 23 1.49 -16.08 -5.55
C SER A 23 1.79 -15.88 -4.07
N PHE A 24 0.83 -15.37 -3.31
CA PHE A 24 0.90 -15.25 -1.85
C PHE A 24 -0.50 -15.05 -1.26
N SER A 25 -0.61 -15.18 0.05
CA SER A 25 -1.86 -14.91 0.78
C SER A 25 -1.58 -14.01 1.98
N LEU A 26 -2.61 -13.32 2.50
CA LEU A 26 -2.50 -12.44 3.65
C LEU A 26 -3.73 -12.63 4.54
N GLU A 27 -3.51 -12.83 5.84
CA GLU A 27 -4.58 -12.96 6.83
C GLU A 27 -5.06 -11.57 7.28
N LYS A 28 -6.32 -11.48 7.74
CA LYS A 28 -6.87 -10.25 8.30
C LYS A 28 -6.02 -9.76 9.48
N GLY A 29 -5.74 -8.46 9.51
CA GLY A 29 -4.96 -7.82 10.57
C GLY A 29 -3.45 -7.97 10.45
N GLN A 30 -2.94 -8.70 9.44
CA GLN A 30 -1.51 -8.83 9.20
C GLN A 30 -0.93 -7.61 8.45
N VAL A 31 0.32 -7.33 8.73
CA VAL A 31 1.16 -6.38 8.00
C VAL A 31 2.17 -7.16 7.16
N LEU A 32 2.08 -7.00 5.84
CA LEU A 32 3.02 -7.54 4.86
C LEU A 32 3.94 -6.44 4.36
N SER A 33 5.25 -6.58 4.50
CA SER A 33 6.21 -5.75 3.78
C SER A 33 6.74 -6.46 2.54
N ILE A 34 6.80 -5.75 1.43
CA ILE A 34 7.40 -6.18 0.17
C ILE A 34 8.67 -5.35 -0.04
N ILE A 35 9.83 -6.03 0.00
CA ILE A 35 11.14 -5.43 -0.17
C ILE A 35 11.82 -5.98 -1.42
N GLY A 36 12.88 -5.33 -1.89
CA GLY A 36 13.66 -5.75 -3.06
C GLY A 36 14.27 -4.58 -3.81
N SER A 37 15.17 -4.86 -4.75
CA SER A 37 15.85 -3.86 -5.56
C SER A 37 14.88 -3.04 -6.42
N SER A 38 15.33 -1.87 -6.88
CA SER A 38 14.58 -1.09 -7.88
C SER A 38 14.39 -1.94 -9.15
N GLY A 39 13.20 -1.86 -9.74
CA GLY A 39 12.87 -2.64 -10.94
C GLY A 39 12.45 -4.10 -10.67
N SER A 40 12.44 -4.60 -9.43
CA SER A 40 12.01 -5.99 -9.13
C SER A 40 10.51 -6.26 -9.28
N GLY A 41 9.69 -5.24 -9.60
CA GLY A 41 8.24 -5.39 -9.85
C GLY A 41 7.32 -5.02 -8.69
N LYS A 42 7.84 -4.57 -7.53
CA LYS A 42 7.04 -4.26 -6.31
C LYS A 42 5.88 -3.28 -6.57
N THR A 43 6.18 -2.11 -7.12
CA THR A 43 5.17 -1.10 -7.46
C THR A 43 4.18 -1.62 -8.51
N THR A 44 4.65 -2.39 -9.50
CA THR A 44 3.78 -3.03 -10.50
C THR A 44 2.82 -4.02 -9.85
N LEU A 45 3.31 -4.86 -8.94
CA LEU A 45 2.47 -5.77 -8.17
C LEU A 45 1.41 -5.00 -7.39
N LEU A 46 1.83 -3.96 -6.65
CA LEU A 46 0.90 -3.14 -5.86
C LEU A 46 -0.16 -2.46 -6.75
N ARG A 47 0.22 -1.98 -7.93
CA ARG A 47 -0.72 -1.42 -8.91
C ARG A 47 -1.68 -2.44 -9.47
N CYS A 48 -1.25 -3.69 -9.72
CA CYS A 48 -2.14 -4.78 -10.14
C CYS A 48 -3.16 -5.11 -9.03
N LEU A 49 -2.74 -5.19 -7.77
CA LEU A 49 -3.62 -5.43 -6.63
C LEU A 49 -4.68 -4.33 -6.48
N ASN A 50 -4.30 -3.08 -6.73
CA ASN A 50 -5.19 -1.92 -6.64
C ASN A 50 -5.96 -1.65 -7.96
N PHE A 51 -5.91 -2.54 -8.93
CA PHE A 51 -6.58 -2.39 -10.24
C PHE A 51 -6.20 -1.10 -10.99
N LEU A 52 -5.02 -0.54 -10.75
CA LEU A 52 -4.46 0.57 -11.51
C LEU A 52 -3.72 0.08 -12.77
N GLU A 53 -3.25 -1.17 -12.73
CA GLU A 53 -2.73 -1.93 -13.85
C GLU A 53 -3.49 -3.25 -13.95
N THR A 54 -3.81 -3.69 -15.16
CA THR A 54 -4.44 -4.99 -15.37
C THR A 54 -3.36 -6.06 -15.51
N ALA A 55 -3.39 -7.08 -14.67
CA ALA A 55 -2.55 -8.27 -14.83
C ALA A 55 -2.94 -9.03 -16.11
N GLN A 56 -2.01 -9.76 -16.70
CA GLN A 56 -2.27 -10.55 -17.92
C GLN A 56 -2.84 -11.93 -17.60
N SER A 57 -2.44 -12.52 -16.48
CA SER A 57 -2.94 -13.79 -16.01
C SER A 57 -2.99 -13.84 -14.48
N GLY A 58 -3.51 -14.92 -13.95
CA GLY A 58 -3.65 -15.18 -12.52
C GLY A 58 -4.98 -14.74 -11.94
N GLN A 59 -5.08 -14.77 -10.63
CA GLN A 59 -6.33 -14.51 -9.91
C GLN A 59 -6.07 -13.66 -8.65
N ILE A 60 -7.04 -12.81 -8.30
CA ILE A 60 -7.05 -12.02 -7.05
C ILE A 60 -8.39 -12.25 -6.34
N PHE A 61 -8.32 -12.69 -5.08
CA PHE A 61 -9.48 -12.85 -4.20
C PHE A 61 -9.35 -11.92 -2.98
N VAL A 62 -10.46 -11.29 -2.61
CA VAL A 62 -10.57 -10.52 -1.36
C VAL A 62 -11.78 -11.01 -0.60
N ASN A 63 -11.63 -11.34 0.68
CA ASN A 63 -12.66 -11.93 1.53
C ASN A 63 -13.33 -13.16 0.89
N GLY A 64 -12.54 -14.01 0.18
CA GLY A 64 -13.02 -15.19 -0.52
C GLY A 64 -13.77 -14.92 -1.82
N LYS A 65 -13.98 -13.64 -2.20
CA LYS A 65 -14.61 -13.26 -3.47
C LYS A 65 -13.55 -13.05 -4.54
N GLU A 66 -13.71 -13.69 -5.71
CA GLU A 66 -12.87 -13.45 -6.88
C GLU A 66 -13.13 -12.04 -7.44
N LEU A 67 -12.11 -11.19 -7.45
CA LEU A 67 -12.14 -9.84 -8.01
C LEU A 67 -11.50 -9.79 -9.41
N PHE A 68 -10.56 -10.68 -9.69
CA PHE A 68 -9.86 -10.76 -10.96
C PHE A 68 -9.54 -12.21 -11.32
N ASN A 69 -9.74 -12.56 -12.61
CA ASN A 69 -9.34 -13.83 -13.19
C ASN A 69 -8.91 -13.60 -14.65
N GLY A 70 -7.60 -13.65 -14.88
CA GLY A 70 -7.01 -13.42 -16.20
C GLY A 70 -7.35 -14.50 -17.23
N GLU A 71 -7.65 -15.74 -16.81
CA GLU A 71 -7.98 -16.84 -17.71
C GLU A 71 -9.44 -16.80 -18.18
N ALA A 72 -10.32 -16.13 -17.45
CA ALA A 72 -11.74 -16.11 -17.75
C ALA A 72 -12.11 -15.30 -19.01
N HIS A 73 -11.14 -14.67 -19.71
CA HIS A 73 -11.34 -13.79 -20.88
C HIS A 73 -12.49 -12.77 -20.69
N ARG A 74 -12.87 -12.50 -19.45
CA ARG A 74 -13.90 -11.52 -19.12
C ARG A 74 -13.31 -10.12 -19.23
N HIS A 75 -13.87 -9.34 -20.11
CA HIS A 75 -13.74 -7.88 -20.01
C HIS A 75 -14.40 -7.45 -18.70
N THR A 76 -13.59 -7.21 -17.67
CA THR A 76 -14.08 -6.59 -16.44
C THR A 76 -14.58 -5.20 -16.78
N SER A 77 -15.83 -4.91 -16.52
CA SER A 77 -16.40 -3.59 -16.80
C SER A 77 -15.73 -2.51 -15.94
N GLU A 78 -15.72 -1.26 -16.42
CA GLU A 78 -15.20 -0.15 -15.60
C GLU A 78 -15.92 -0.01 -14.26
N GLU A 79 -17.20 -0.35 -14.20
CA GLU A 79 -17.99 -0.32 -12.98
C GLU A 79 -17.50 -1.38 -11.98
N GLU A 80 -17.20 -2.58 -12.44
CA GLU A 80 -16.60 -3.65 -11.61
C GLU A 80 -15.21 -3.27 -11.12
N ILE A 81 -14.37 -2.69 -11.99
CA ILE A 81 -13.04 -2.19 -11.60
C ILE A 81 -13.17 -1.12 -10.51
N ARG A 82 -14.12 -0.18 -10.64
CA ARG A 82 -14.37 0.83 -9.60
C ARG A 82 -14.82 0.21 -8.28
N LYS A 83 -15.68 -0.82 -8.31
CA LYS A 83 -16.10 -1.56 -7.10
C LYS A 83 -14.94 -2.32 -6.49
N ASN A 84 -14.11 -2.98 -7.30
CA ASN A 84 -12.95 -3.73 -6.82
C ASN A 84 -11.91 -2.82 -6.17
N ARG A 85 -11.69 -1.62 -6.70
CA ARG A 85 -10.80 -0.61 -6.10
C ARG A 85 -11.22 -0.19 -4.69
N LEU A 86 -12.50 -0.29 -4.33
CA LEU A 86 -12.97 0.09 -2.98
C LEU A 86 -12.47 -0.84 -1.87
N HIS A 87 -12.04 -2.05 -2.21
CA HIS A 87 -11.41 -2.97 -1.28
C HIS A 87 -10.01 -2.52 -0.86
N PHE A 88 -9.39 -1.62 -1.63
CA PHE A 88 -8.01 -1.19 -1.43
C PHE A 88 -7.94 0.32 -1.19
N GLY A 89 -7.15 0.72 -0.21
CA GLY A 89 -6.75 2.11 -0.01
C GLY A 89 -5.28 2.26 -0.38
N LEU A 90 -4.94 3.09 -1.37
CA LEU A 90 -3.56 3.26 -1.81
C LEU A 90 -3.01 4.61 -1.41
N VAL A 91 -1.85 4.58 -0.76
CA VAL A 91 -1.01 5.74 -0.45
C VAL A 91 0.21 5.66 -1.36
N PHE A 92 0.35 6.65 -2.23
CA PHE A 92 1.41 6.72 -3.23
C PHE A 92 2.71 7.30 -2.65
N GLN A 93 3.81 7.06 -3.35
CA GLN A 93 5.11 7.68 -3.12
C GLN A 93 5.04 9.21 -3.15
N SER A 94 4.37 9.77 -4.16
CA SER A 94 4.02 11.20 -4.23
C SER A 94 2.63 11.39 -3.64
N PHE A 95 2.42 12.44 -2.89
CA PHE A 95 1.23 12.64 -2.04
C PHE A 95 -0.09 12.71 -2.82
N HIS A 96 -0.05 13.20 -4.07
CA HIS A 96 -1.19 13.33 -4.98
C HIS A 96 -2.43 13.96 -4.32
N LEU A 97 -2.22 14.99 -3.49
CA LEU A 97 -3.32 15.77 -2.94
C LEU A 97 -3.92 16.68 -4.01
N PHE A 98 -5.19 16.93 -3.90
CA PHE A 98 -5.87 17.91 -4.74
C PHE A 98 -5.50 19.32 -4.26
N PRO A 99 -4.76 20.11 -5.04
CA PRO A 99 -4.19 21.36 -4.58
C PRO A 99 -5.24 22.44 -4.28
N GLN A 100 -6.41 22.35 -4.92
CA GLN A 100 -7.54 23.29 -4.75
C GLN A 100 -8.41 22.97 -3.52
N TYR A 101 -8.15 21.88 -2.80
CA TYR A 101 -8.91 21.46 -1.63
C TYR A 101 -8.06 21.57 -0.35
N THR A 102 -8.71 21.94 0.73
CA THR A 102 -8.12 21.92 2.07
C THR A 102 -7.83 20.49 2.53
N VAL A 103 -7.13 20.32 3.65
CA VAL A 103 -6.91 19.01 4.30
C VAL A 103 -8.23 18.29 4.52
N LEU A 104 -9.23 18.96 5.10
CA LEU A 104 -10.55 18.37 5.36
C LEU A 104 -11.22 17.93 4.08
N GLU A 105 -11.25 18.78 3.07
CA GLU A 105 -11.88 18.49 1.80
C GLU A 105 -11.19 17.37 1.04
N ASN A 106 -9.85 17.29 1.07
CA ASN A 106 -9.11 16.16 0.50
C ASN A 106 -9.53 14.82 1.12
N VAL A 107 -9.70 14.77 2.45
CA VAL A 107 -10.10 13.56 3.15
C VAL A 107 -11.57 13.20 2.89
N MET A 108 -12.45 14.19 2.78
CA MET A 108 -13.89 14.00 2.58
C MET A 108 -14.29 13.72 1.13
N LEU A 109 -13.45 14.06 0.14
CA LEU A 109 -13.85 14.12 -1.27
C LEU A 109 -14.45 12.80 -1.77
N ALA A 110 -13.70 11.70 -1.65
CA ALA A 110 -14.12 10.41 -2.18
C ALA A 110 -15.35 9.84 -1.45
N PRO A 111 -15.41 9.79 -0.11
CA PRO A 111 -16.61 9.37 0.62
C PRO A 111 -17.85 10.19 0.26
N ARG A 112 -17.70 11.52 0.05
CA ARG A 112 -18.79 12.41 -0.35
C ARG A 112 -19.30 12.10 -1.75
N LEU A 113 -18.40 11.90 -2.72
CA LEU A 113 -18.77 11.57 -4.10
C LEU A 113 -19.50 10.22 -4.19
N LEU A 114 -19.09 9.26 -3.36
CA LEU A 114 -19.72 7.94 -3.27
C LEU A 114 -20.97 7.91 -2.38
N LYS A 115 -21.35 9.06 -1.77
CA LYS A 115 -22.51 9.18 -0.88
C LYS A 115 -22.52 8.13 0.23
N LYS A 116 -21.34 7.82 0.80
CA LYS A 116 -21.19 6.77 1.84
C LYS A 116 -22.00 7.05 3.10
N ALA A 117 -22.16 8.34 3.46
CA ALA A 117 -22.93 8.77 4.63
C ALA A 117 -23.38 10.23 4.48
N PRO A 118 -24.25 10.74 5.37
CA PRO A 118 -24.60 12.16 5.44
C PRO A 118 -23.37 13.05 5.67
N ALA A 119 -23.38 14.27 5.11
CA ALA A 119 -22.22 15.18 5.14
C ALA A 119 -21.67 15.43 6.55
N ALA A 120 -22.52 15.60 7.55
CA ALA A 120 -22.11 15.81 8.93
C ALA A 120 -21.35 14.61 9.52
N GLN A 121 -21.76 13.39 9.20
CA GLN A 121 -21.08 12.15 9.63
C GLN A 121 -19.73 12.00 8.91
N LEU A 122 -19.67 12.29 7.60
CA LEU A 122 -18.42 12.26 6.84
C LEU A 122 -17.42 13.27 7.40
N GLU A 123 -17.86 14.48 7.75
CA GLU A 123 -17.00 15.49 8.37
C GLU A 123 -16.49 15.02 9.73
N GLN A 124 -17.34 14.46 10.58
CA GLN A 124 -16.93 13.93 11.88
C GLN A 124 -15.87 12.83 11.73
N THR A 125 -16.07 11.90 10.77
CA THR A 125 -15.11 10.84 10.48
C THR A 125 -13.79 11.42 9.96
N ALA A 126 -13.85 12.36 9.03
CA ALA A 126 -12.65 13.01 8.49
C ALA A 126 -11.85 13.73 9.57
N ARG A 127 -12.51 14.47 10.48
CA ARG A 127 -11.85 15.14 11.60
C ARG A 127 -11.14 14.14 12.53
N LYS A 128 -11.76 13.01 12.85
CA LYS A 128 -11.13 11.93 13.65
C LYS A 128 -9.90 11.37 12.96
N LEU A 129 -9.96 11.12 11.66
CA LEU A 129 -8.82 10.61 10.89
C LEU A 129 -7.68 11.63 10.78
N ILE A 130 -7.99 12.93 10.61
CA ILE A 130 -7.02 14.00 10.60
C ILE A 130 -6.35 14.15 11.97
N ASP A 131 -7.10 13.98 13.06
CA ASP A 131 -6.57 13.94 14.41
C ASP A 131 -5.63 12.75 14.62
N GLN A 132 -6.04 11.57 14.18
CA GLN A 132 -5.24 10.33 14.25
C GLN A 132 -3.87 10.46 13.57
N VAL A 133 -3.78 11.25 12.51
CA VAL A 133 -2.49 11.52 11.82
C VAL A 133 -1.80 12.80 12.33
N GLY A 134 -2.29 13.41 13.43
CA GLY A 134 -1.69 14.57 14.10
C GLY A 134 -1.75 15.87 13.31
N LEU A 135 -2.85 16.12 12.57
CA LEU A 135 -3.00 17.29 11.70
C LEU A 135 -4.20 18.17 12.05
N THR A 136 -4.77 18.06 13.25
CA THR A 136 -5.95 18.82 13.69
C THR A 136 -5.77 20.32 13.52
N SER A 137 -4.58 20.88 13.86
CA SER A 137 -4.26 22.30 13.70
C SER A 137 -4.11 22.77 12.25
N ARG A 138 -4.08 21.84 11.29
CA ARG A 138 -3.87 22.10 9.85
C ARG A 138 -5.11 21.80 8.99
N ILE A 139 -6.25 21.53 9.61
CA ILE A 139 -7.45 21.05 8.95
C ILE A 139 -7.97 21.94 7.82
N GLY A 140 -7.79 23.25 7.95
CA GLY A 140 -8.16 24.25 6.94
C GLY A 140 -7.05 24.65 5.97
N ASN A 141 -5.84 24.09 6.11
CA ASN A 141 -4.72 24.40 5.23
C ASN A 141 -4.85 23.73 3.87
N TYR A 142 -4.28 24.37 2.85
CA TYR A 142 -4.11 23.81 1.51
C TYR A 142 -2.79 23.01 1.40
N PRO A 143 -2.65 22.08 0.44
CA PRO A 143 -1.42 21.31 0.28
C PRO A 143 -0.14 22.13 0.18
N CYS A 144 -0.16 23.27 -0.51
CA CYS A 144 0.99 24.17 -0.64
C CYS A 144 1.47 24.81 0.69
N GLN A 145 0.65 24.72 1.74
CA GLN A 145 0.95 25.23 3.08
C GLN A 145 1.47 24.14 4.03
N LEU A 146 1.69 22.92 3.52
CA LEU A 146 2.08 21.76 4.29
C LEU A 146 3.48 21.27 3.91
N SER A 147 4.25 20.78 4.88
CA SER A 147 5.48 20.04 4.61
C SER A 147 5.18 18.72 3.89
N GLY A 148 6.18 18.10 3.23
CA GLY A 148 6.03 16.81 2.57
C GLY A 148 5.48 15.72 3.51
N GLY A 149 6.01 15.63 4.74
CA GLY A 149 5.52 14.69 5.74
C GLY A 149 4.07 14.98 6.19
N GLN A 150 3.67 16.25 6.24
CA GLN A 150 2.27 16.61 6.51
C GLN A 150 1.37 16.22 5.33
N GLN A 151 1.79 16.47 4.09
CA GLN A 151 1.04 16.06 2.90
C GLN A 151 0.86 14.54 2.84
N GLN A 152 1.90 13.77 3.16
CA GLN A 152 1.82 12.31 3.21
C GLN A 152 0.84 11.84 4.29
N ARG A 153 0.84 12.48 5.45
CA ARG A 153 -0.13 12.15 6.51
C ARG A 153 -1.58 12.48 6.10
N VAL A 154 -1.82 13.54 5.32
CA VAL A 154 -3.13 13.81 4.71
C VAL A 154 -3.51 12.70 3.71
N ALA A 155 -2.57 12.24 2.85
CA ALA A 155 -2.81 11.15 1.92
C ALA A 155 -3.18 9.85 2.64
N ILE A 156 -2.56 9.56 3.79
CA ILE A 156 -2.92 8.43 4.66
C ILE A 156 -4.36 8.60 5.18
N ALA A 157 -4.70 9.76 5.76
CA ALA A 157 -6.06 10.02 6.26
C ALA A 157 -7.12 9.91 5.16
N ARG A 158 -6.81 10.37 3.93
CA ARG A 158 -7.66 10.24 2.75
C ARG A 158 -7.91 8.78 2.37
N ALA A 159 -6.87 7.94 2.38
CA ALA A 159 -7.01 6.52 2.08
C ALA A 159 -7.86 5.81 3.16
N LEU A 160 -7.65 6.13 4.42
CA LEU A 160 -8.42 5.60 5.55
C LEU A 160 -9.90 5.99 5.51
N ALA A 161 -10.24 7.17 5.00
CA ALA A 161 -11.62 7.66 4.92
C ALA A 161 -12.51 6.79 4.01
N MET A 162 -11.91 5.99 3.16
CA MET A 162 -12.61 5.03 2.31
C MET A 162 -12.95 3.72 3.02
N GLU A 163 -12.42 3.49 4.24
CA GLU A 163 -12.60 2.26 5.02
C GLU A 163 -12.28 1.00 4.20
N PRO A 164 -11.08 0.91 3.59
CA PRO A 164 -10.72 -0.21 2.75
C PRO A 164 -10.49 -1.48 3.57
N ASP A 165 -10.69 -2.66 2.95
CA ASP A 165 -10.32 -3.94 3.54
C ASP A 165 -8.79 -4.08 3.72
N ILE A 166 -8.03 -3.51 2.75
CA ILE A 166 -6.56 -3.59 2.70
C ILE A 166 -6.00 -2.20 2.41
N LEU A 167 -5.09 -1.74 3.28
CA LEU A 167 -4.38 -0.48 3.10
C LEU A 167 -3.00 -0.73 2.50
N CYS A 168 -2.73 -0.12 1.35
CA CYS A 168 -1.50 -0.29 0.58
C CYS A 168 -0.64 0.97 0.64
N PHE A 169 0.67 0.81 0.82
CA PHE A 169 1.65 1.89 0.78
C PHE A 169 2.70 1.60 -0.29
N ASP A 170 2.86 2.50 -1.25
CA ASP A 170 3.89 2.44 -2.29
C ASP A 170 5.00 3.42 -1.96
N GLU A 171 6.06 2.93 -1.30
CA GLU A 171 7.23 3.71 -0.89
C GLU A 171 6.88 5.04 -0.18
N PRO A 172 6.12 5.02 0.92
CA PRO A 172 5.47 6.21 1.49
C PRO A 172 6.42 7.27 2.01
N THR A 173 7.72 7.02 2.06
CA THR A 173 8.75 7.93 2.59
C THR A 173 9.82 8.35 1.57
N SER A 174 9.84 7.74 0.39
CA SER A 174 10.93 7.97 -0.59
C SER A 174 10.98 9.38 -1.19
N ALA A 175 9.89 10.16 -1.08
CA ALA A 175 9.81 11.55 -1.51
C ALA A 175 10.00 12.53 -0.32
N LEU A 176 10.49 12.07 0.83
CA LEU A 176 10.63 12.86 2.06
C LEU A 176 12.09 13.00 2.46
N ASP A 177 12.39 14.13 3.10
CA ASP A 177 13.65 14.31 3.80
C ASP A 177 13.74 13.33 5.00
N PRO A 178 14.96 12.87 5.38
CA PRO A 178 15.16 11.92 6.48
C PRO A 178 14.50 12.34 7.80
N GLU A 179 14.48 13.64 8.11
CA GLU A 179 13.86 14.18 9.32
C GLU A 179 12.34 13.94 9.36
N LEU A 180 11.68 14.01 8.19
CA LEU A 180 10.21 13.84 8.07
C LEU A 180 9.80 12.37 7.94
N THR A 181 10.71 11.50 7.50
CA THR A 181 10.50 10.06 7.35
C THR A 181 10.00 9.43 8.65
N GLY A 182 10.67 9.72 9.77
CA GLY A 182 10.32 9.16 11.08
C GLY A 182 8.90 9.47 11.55
N GLU A 183 8.37 10.67 11.22
CA GLU A 183 6.99 11.05 11.57
C GLU A 183 5.96 10.20 10.81
N VAL A 184 6.16 10.01 9.50
CA VAL A 184 5.26 9.23 8.64
C VAL A 184 5.30 7.75 9.04
N LEU A 185 6.48 7.18 9.26
CA LEU A 185 6.64 5.79 9.69
C LEU A 185 5.99 5.54 11.07
N ARG A 186 6.04 6.51 11.98
CA ARG A 186 5.35 6.43 13.28
C ARG A 186 3.83 6.39 13.11
N VAL A 187 3.27 7.20 12.19
CA VAL A 187 1.84 7.16 11.88
C VAL A 187 1.47 5.79 11.31
N ILE A 188 2.21 5.28 10.31
CA ILE A 188 1.94 3.96 9.69
C ILE A 188 1.99 2.86 10.75
N ARG A 189 3.01 2.87 11.64
CA ARG A 189 3.10 1.92 12.77
C ARG A 189 1.88 1.98 13.69
N GLY A 190 1.39 3.18 13.98
CA GLY A 190 0.18 3.39 14.81
C GLY A 190 -1.12 2.91 14.14
N LEU A 191 -1.09 2.61 12.85
CA LEU A 191 -2.25 2.02 12.15
C LEU A 191 -2.37 0.51 12.34
N LYS A 192 -1.30 -0.18 12.76
CA LYS A 192 -1.33 -1.64 12.97
C LYS A 192 -2.35 -2.00 14.05
N SER A 193 -3.28 -2.87 13.71
CA SER A 193 -4.29 -3.41 14.62
C SER A 193 -4.82 -4.74 14.07
N ALA A 194 -5.44 -5.57 14.90
CA ALA A 194 -6.06 -6.83 14.47
C ALA A 194 -7.16 -6.67 13.40
N GLU A 195 -7.70 -5.46 13.25
CA GLU A 195 -8.76 -5.18 12.27
C GLU A 195 -8.23 -4.63 10.94
N ARG A 196 -6.94 -4.24 10.89
CA ARG A 196 -6.40 -3.50 9.76
C ARG A 196 -5.30 -4.28 9.05
N THR A 197 -5.58 -4.73 7.83
CA THR A 197 -4.63 -5.42 6.96
C THR A 197 -3.84 -4.40 6.15
N ILE A 198 -2.51 -4.54 6.13
CA ILE A 198 -1.63 -3.54 5.52
C ILE A 198 -0.60 -4.23 4.62
N ILE A 199 -0.38 -3.67 3.42
CA ILE A 199 0.72 -4.03 2.52
C ILE A 199 1.62 -2.81 2.37
N ILE A 200 2.92 -2.96 2.56
CA ILE A 200 3.89 -1.87 2.49
C ILE A 200 5.02 -2.25 1.52
N VAL A 201 5.15 -1.51 0.43
CA VAL A 201 6.38 -1.51 -0.37
C VAL A 201 7.31 -0.46 0.22
N THR A 202 8.50 -0.84 0.64
CA THR A 202 9.43 0.09 1.30
C THR A 202 10.90 -0.30 1.11
N HIS A 203 11.77 0.70 1.20
CA HIS A 203 13.23 0.57 1.31
C HIS A 203 13.73 0.77 2.76
N GLU A 204 12.84 1.06 3.69
CA GLU A 204 13.15 1.26 5.12
C GLU A 204 13.22 -0.11 5.83
N MET A 205 14.41 -0.75 5.81
CA MET A 205 14.57 -2.13 6.29
C MET A 205 14.25 -2.29 7.77
N GLU A 206 14.75 -1.38 8.63
CA GLU A 206 14.47 -1.42 10.06
C GLU A 206 12.99 -1.19 10.39
N PHE A 207 12.31 -0.35 9.60
CA PHE A 207 10.86 -0.18 9.73
C PHE A 207 10.13 -1.46 9.31
N ALA A 208 10.44 -2.02 8.14
CA ALA A 208 9.85 -3.28 7.68
C ALA A 208 10.03 -4.40 8.71
N LYS A 209 11.25 -4.56 9.26
CA LYS A 209 11.57 -5.53 10.30
C LYS A 209 10.74 -5.34 11.58
N SER A 210 10.46 -4.09 11.96
CA SER A 210 9.78 -3.77 13.22
C SER A 210 8.26 -3.79 13.15
N VAL A 211 7.66 -3.59 11.96
CA VAL A 211 6.20 -3.44 11.82
C VAL A 211 5.53 -4.67 11.24
N SER A 212 6.25 -5.46 10.43
CA SER A 212 5.66 -6.54 9.64
C SER A 212 5.42 -7.81 10.46
N ASP A 213 4.39 -8.55 10.07
CA ASP A 213 4.16 -9.93 10.49
C ASP A 213 4.75 -10.91 9.46
N ARG A 214 4.78 -10.49 8.19
CA ARG A 214 5.40 -11.22 7.07
C ARG A 214 6.17 -10.27 6.18
N VAL A 215 7.21 -10.81 5.55
CA VAL A 215 8.06 -10.09 4.59
C VAL A 215 8.19 -10.93 3.33
N ILE A 216 8.03 -10.30 2.19
CA ILE A 216 8.32 -10.85 0.86
C ILE A 216 9.52 -10.08 0.29
N PHE A 217 10.57 -10.81 -0.11
CA PHE A 217 11.65 -10.26 -0.91
C PHE A 217 11.41 -10.59 -2.38
N MET A 218 11.31 -9.56 -3.22
CA MET A 218 11.14 -9.69 -4.67
C MET A 218 12.45 -9.41 -5.40
N ALA A 219 12.80 -10.30 -6.33
CA ALA A 219 13.89 -10.13 -7.29
C ALA A 219 13.47 -10.65 -8.67
N ASP A 220 13.89 -9.99 -9.74
CA ASP A 220 13.71 -10.41 -11.13
C ASP A 220 12.25 -10.77 -11.50
N GLY A 221 11.28 -10.13 -10.88
CA GLY A 221 9.85 -10.33 -11.14
C GLY A 221 9.22 -11.56 -10.46
N VAL A 222 9.91 -12.17 -9.49
CA VAL A 222 9.39 -13.29 -8.70
C VAL A 222 9.52 -13.02 -7.20
N ILE A 223 8.78 -13.80 -6.39
CA ILE A 223 9.02 -13.87 -4.95
C ILE A 223 10.22 -14.80 -4.75
N GLU A 224 11.35 -14.24 -4.37
CA GLU A 224 12.59 -14.98 -4.14
C GLU A 224 12.64 -15.61 -2.76
N GLU A 225 12.10 -14.91 -1.76
CA GLU A 225 12.02 -15.38 -0.40
C GLU A 225 10.84 -14.76 0.34
N GLU A 226 10.20 -15.55 1.20
CA GLU A 226 9.08 -15.12 2.02
C GLU A 226 9.18 -15.75 3.41
N GLY A 227 8.84 -14.98 4.44
CA GLY A 227 8.86 -15.47 5.82
C GLY A 227 8.50 -14.40 6.85
N THR A 228 8.73 -14.72 8.12
CA THR A 228 8.69 -13.73 9.19
C THR A 228 9.86 -12.76 9.08
N PRO A 229 9.79 -11.56 9.68
CA PRO A 229 10.94 -10.65 9.73
C PRO A 229 12.22 -11.31 10.27
N GLN A 230 12.11 -12.18 11.29
CA GLN A 230 13.25 -12.91 11.86
C GLN A 230 13.89 -13.87 10.85
N GLN A 231 13.09 -14.53 10.03
CA GLN A 231 13.58 -15.42 8.97
C GLN A 231 14.26 -14.64 7.85
N VAL A 232 13.58 -13.68 7.26
CA VAL A 232 14.08 -12.96 6.06
C VAL A 232 15.25 -12.04 6.40
N PHE A 233 15.20 -11.28 7.52
CA PHE A 233 16.28 -10.36 7.90
C PHE A 233 17.38 -11.00 8.76
N GLY A 234 17.05 -12.00 9.58
CA GLY A 234 17.98 -12.61 10.53
C GLY A 234 18.69 -13.85 10.00
N ASN A 235 18.03 -14.63 9.15
CA ASN A 235 18.57 -15.88 8.61
C ASN A 235 18.08 -16.13 7.17
N PRO A 236 18.39 -15.21 6.21
CA PRO A 236 17.95 -15.35 4.82
C PRO A 236 18.52 -16.61 4.16
N GLN A 237 17.65 -17.37 3.49
CA GLN A 237 18.03 -18.62 2.84
C GLN A 237 18.52 -18.39 1.40
N SER A 238 17.93 -17.44 0.67
CA SER A 238 18.36 -17.12 -0.67
C SER A 238 19.68 -16.33 -0.71
N PRO A 239 20.63 -16.71 -1.58
CA PRO A 239 21.83 -15.90 -1.82
C PRO A 239 21.50 -14.47 -2.28
N LYS A 240 20.46 -14.27 -3.08
CA LYS A 240 20.04 -12.95 -3.55
C LYS A 240 19.49 -12.09 -2.40
N THR A 241 18.74 -12.70 -1.47
CA THR A 241 18.26 -12.00 -0.26
C THR A 241 19.45 -11.54 0.60
N ARG A 242 20.42 -12.43 0.83
CA ARG A 242 21.66 -12.09 1.58
C ARG A 242 22.41 -10.94 0.95
N GLN A 243 22.63 -11.00 -0.35
CA GLN A 243 23.33 -9.94 -1.11
C GLN A 243 22.59 -8.60 -1.02
N PHE A 244 21.26 -8.61 -1.18
CA PHE A 244 20.44 -7.41 -1.08
C PHE A 244 20.51 -6.79 0.32
N LEU A 245 20.38 -7.59 1.37
CA LEU A 245 20.39 -7.12 2.75
C LEU A 245 21.77 -6.57 3.15
N SER A 246 22.87 -7.24 2.79
CA SER A 246 24.22 -6.73 3.08
C SER A 246 24.46 -5.38 2.40
N SER A 247 24.10 -5.23 1.11
CA SER A 247 24.24 -3.95 0.41
C SER A 247 23.34 -2.83 0.93
N SER A 248 22.24 -3.18 1.60
CA SER A 248 21.31 -2.21 2.19
C SER A 248 21.73 -1.78 3.60
N LEU A 249 22.44 -2.66 4.35
CA LEU A 249 22.94 -2.37 5.69
C LEU A 249 24.30 -1.63 5.69
N GLU A 250 25.11 -1.74 4.63
CA GLU A 250 26.38 -1.01 4.48
C GLU A 250 26.22 0.48 4.13
N LYS A 251 24.99 0.96 3.93
CA LYS A 251 24.68 2.37 3.59
C LYS A 251 24.41 3.27 4.80
N PHE A 252 24.66 2.77 6.03
CA PHE A 252 24.48 3.51 7.29
C PHE A 252 25.71 3.48 8.17
#